data_f36ee613839b03d8a7d2ae31fd17d16a
#
_entry.id   f36ee613839b03d8a7d2ae31fd17d16a
#
_cell.length_a   1.000
_cell.length_b   1.000
_cell.length_c   1.000
_cell.angle_alpha   90.00
_cell.angle_beta   90.00
_cell.angle_gamma   90.00
#
_symmetry.space_group_name_H-M   'P 1'
#
loop_
_entity.id
_entity.type
_entity.pdbx_description
1 polymer ?
#
loop_
_entity_poly.entity_id
_entity_poly.type
_entity_poly.pdbx_seq_one_letter_code
_entity_poly.pdbx_strand_id
1 'polypeptide(L)'
;MTWLVIDGYEDEPAAFGVPPYVGFHIRYVCGLLSSKNIEYEFITIDKWRLGERPQCIKEGTLQGIVLIAGAVVPGKYLRGTPISLKETDSMIRSFPREIPIIAGGWAIRGWRQQGWSPLRKGLFLAVQDTDATLNHYLENGEWVHKRRTAEQWSKWAREGASSLAVKHHPDIGTEEKPGPLTYEVEVYQGCVRYKRGCKFCIEPKKGVPLWRTPEDVIEEIRIAADNGVRHVRLGGMTDVFTYMAEGVVELEYPIPNPEPIAKLLHGIREDERIKTLHVDNGNPSIIAENLEPSEEITKTLVETLSDGAVLSFGLESADPQVHVENWLNCDSKQLHTAIDLINKYGKERGERGLPKLLPGLNFIAGLRGETDESYRYNQDLLDSLKRAGLWVRRINIRQVEGKGFQEVNEKPFKKFKQWVREEVDTPLLKEMFPIGQRLNDLYWEAHDGRTRLPRHVTNEIHQNPSIYGKPGLTMGRQIGAYPILMGVNYHIPLETSSDVIVTGHGSRSLTGIEIGLDPNVMTERQFRSIPGIGDKAAWKIVSTRANRLSMNSNSPAFENIHDVFDATDIEMPEIATLVMEVRN
;
A
#
# COMPACT_ATOMS: atom_id res chain seq x y z
N MET A 1 -2.44 -30.36 20.55
CA MET A 1 -3.75 -29.79 20.10
C MET A 1 -3.50 -28.37 19.63
N THR A 2 -3.79 -28.09 18.38
CA THR A 2 -3.25 -26.96 17.65
C THR A 2 -4.37 -26.03 17.17
N TRP A 3 -4.23 -24.71 17.32
CA TRP A 3 -5.10 -23.72 16.70
C TRP A 3 -4.66 -23.45 15.26
N LEU A 4 -5.62 -23.18 14.38
CA LEU A 4 -5.34 -22.75 13.02
C LEU A 4 -5.64 -21.25 12.86
N VAL A 5 -4.64 -20.50 12.45
CA VAL A 5 -4.76 -19.07 12.14
C VAL A 5 -4.75 -18.89 10.63
N ILE A 6 -5.85 -18.36 10.08
CA ILE A 6 -6.03 -18.16 8.64
C ILE A 6 -6.01 -16.66 8.35
N ASP A 7 -5.04 -16.24 7.56
CA ASP A 7 -4.94 -14.88 7.07
C ASP A 7 -5.73 -14.74 5.76
N GLY A 8 -6.88 -14.10 5.84
CA GLY A 8 -7.70 -13.76 4.69
C GLY A 8 -7.28 -12.46 4.01
N TYR A 9 -6.14 -11.92 4.37
CA TYR A 9 -5.60 -10.61 4.02
C TYR A 9 -6.50 -9.46 4.46
N GLU A 10 -6.09 -8.81 5.52
CA GLU A 10 -6.69 -7.59 6.02
C GLU A 10 -6.10 -6.41 5.24
N ASP A 11 -6.60 -6.19 4.04
CA ASP A 11 -6.03 -5.17 3.17
C ASP A 11 -7.00 -4.04 2.89
N GLU A 12 -6.48 -2.81 2.89
CA GLU A 12 -7.05 -1.74 2.12
C GLU A 12 -6.56 -1.86 0.67
N PRO A 13 -7.41 -2.21 -0.27
CA PRO A 13 -7.02 -2.26 -1.65
C PRO A 13 -6.81 -0.86 -2.17
N ALA A 14 -5.59 -0.46 -2.25
CA ALA A 14 -5.23 0.61 -3.14
C ALA A 14 -5.28 0.09 -4.58
N ALA A 15 -5.89 0.86 -5.45
CA ALA A 15 -5.85 0.59 -6.87
C ALA A 15 -4.40 0.41 -7.32
N PHE A 16 -4.09 -0.70 -7.99
CA PHE A 16 -2.76 -1.03 -8.47
C PHE A 16 -1.65 -1.01 -7.41
N GLY A 17 -1.48 -2.11 -6.78
CA GLY A 17 -0.18 -2.46 -6.28
C GLY A 17 0.17 -1.94 -4.91
N VAL A 18 -0.71 -2.10 -3.93
CA VAL A 18 -0.22 -2.17 -2.56
C VAL A 18 0.60 -3.45 -2.46
N PRO A 19 1.83 -3.39 -1.93
CA PRO A 19 2.57 -4.60 -1.59
C PRO A 19 1.72 -5.46 -0.67
N PRO A 20 1.88 -6.78 -0.69
CA PRO A 20 1.28 -7.60 0.33
C PRO A 20 1.82 -7.12 1.67
N TYR A 21 0.93 -6.94 2.62
CA TYR A 21 1.36 -6.61 3.96
C TYR A 21 0.78 -7.56 4.99
N VAL A 22 1.51 -7.72 6.07
CA VAL A 22 1.04 -8.42 7.23
C VAL A 22 0.37 -7.41 8.17
N GLY A 23 -0.95 -7.51 8.28
CA GLY A 23 -1.76 -6.66 9.15
C GLY A 23 -1.47 -6.89 10.63
N PHE A 24 -1.76 -5.90 11.47
CA PHE A 24 -1.56 -6.02 12.90
C PHE A 24 -2.57 -6.97 13.57
N HIS A 25 -3.82 -7.08 13.09
CA HIS A 25 -4.81 -7.95 13.71
C HIS A 25 -4.43 -9.43 13.65
N ILE A 26 -3.90 -9.91 12.52
CA ILE A 26 -3.44 -11.30 12.40
C ILE A 26 -2.24 -11.58 13.31
N ARG A 27 -1.32 -10.61 13.40
CA ARG A 27 -0.13 -10.71 14.24
C ARG A 27 -0.47 -10.71 15.73
N TYR A 28 -1.44 -9.88 16.16
CA TYR A 28 -1.86 -9.84 17.56
C TYR A 28 -2.55 -11.14 18.00
N VAL A 29 -3.31 -11.77 17.10
CA VAL A 29 -3.85 -13.12 17.35
C VAL A 29 -2.72 -14.15 17.54
N CYS A 30 -1.73 -14.13 16.64
CA CYS A 30 -0.57 -15.02 16.77
C CYS A 30 0.23 -14.71 18.04
N GLY A 31 0.42 -13.42 18.35
CA GLY A 31 1.11 -12.98 19.57
C GLY A 31 0.39 -13.40 20.86
N LEU A 32 -0.93 -13.32 20.88
CA LEU A 32 -1.74 -13.85 21.97
C LEU A 32 -1.48 -15.34 22.17
N LEU A 33 -1.59 -16.15 21.11
CA LEU A 33 -1.40 -17.60 21.19
C LEU A 33 0.02 -17.94 21.66
N SER A 34 1.04 -17.27 21.09
CA SER A 34 2.43 -17.41 21.53
C SER A 34 2.61 -17.04 23.00
N SER A 35 2.04 -15.94 23.46
CA SER A 35 2.15 -15.46 24.85
C SER A 35 1.53 -16.38 25.90
N LYS A 36 0.63 -17.27 25.44
CA LYS A 36 -0.02 -18.31 26.27
C LYS A 36 0.60 -19.70 26.06
N ASN A 37 1.66 -19.83 25.28
CA ASN A 37 2.25 -21.12 24.89
C ASN A 37 1.23 -22.08 24.24
N ILE A 38 0.28 -21.52 23.48
CA ILE A 38 -0.69 -22.30 22.71
C ILE A 38 -0.12 -22.56 21.33
N GLU A 39 -0.05 -23.84 20.98
CA GLU A 39 0.44 -24.28 19.68
C GLU A 39 -0.52 -23.87 18.56
N TYR A 40 0.00 -23.30 17.48
CA TYR A 40 -0.79 -22.90 16.32
C TYR A 40 -0.03 -23.07 15.02
N GLU A 41 -0.79 -23.27 13.95
CA GLU A 41 -0.31 -23.20 12.57
C GLU A 41 -0.89 -21.97 11.87
N PHE A 42 -0.15 -21.45 10.89
CA PHE A 42 -0.51 -20.28 10.10
C PHE A 42 -0.62 -20.63 8.63
N ILE A 43 -1.67 -20.12 7.96
CA ILE A 43 -1.85 -20.25 6.52
C ILE A 43 -2.49 -18.99 5.94
N THR A 44 -2.02 -18.54 4.76
CA THR A 44 -2.70 -17.50 4.00
C THR A 44 -3.82 -18.07 3.14
N ILE A 45 -4.81 -17.23 2.81
CA ILE A 45 -5.93 -17.64 1.94
C ILE A 45 -5.44 -18.09 0.56
N ASP A 46 -4.35 -17.55 0.03
CA ASP A 46 -3.83 -17.97 -1.26
C ASP A 46 -3.22 -19.38 -1.21
N LYS A 47 -2.49 -19.72 -0.16
CA LYS A 47 -2.02 -21.09 0.07
C LYS A 47 -3.20 -22.07 0.21
N TRP A 48 -4.26 -21.63 0.91
CA TRP A 48 -5.49 -22.41 1.03
C TRP A 48 -6.15 -22.66 -0.34
N ARG A 49 -6.22 -21.64 -1.21
CA ARG A 49 -6.74 -21.74 -2.59
C ARG A 49 -5.93 -22.71 -3.45
N LEU A 50 -4.63 -22.82 -3.19
CA LEU A 50 -3.73 -23.79 -3.83
C LEU A 50 -3.93 -25.25 -3.38
N GLY A 51 -4.83 -25.47 -2.43
CA GLY A 51 -5.06 -26.80 -1.89
C GLY A 51 -4.11 -27.19 -0.75
N GLU A 52 -3.23 -26.29 -0.33
CA GLU A 52 -2.41 -26.53 0.86
C GLU A 52 -3.31 -26.68 2.08
N ARG A 53 -2.97 -27.63 2.94
CA ARG A 53 -3.67 -27.86 4.20
C ARG A 53 -2.68 -28.00 5.32
N PRO A 54 -2.86 -27.25 6.44
CA PRO A 54 -2.03 -27.35 7.64
C PRO A 54 -2.00 -28.77 8.20
N GLN A 55 -0.95 -29.08 8.93
CA GLN A 55 -0.73 -30.43 9.49
C GLN A 55 -1.81 -30.78 10.51
N CYS A 56 -2.23 -29.81 11.32
CA CYS A 56 -3.30 -30.01 12.32
C CYS A 56 -4.62 -30.50 11.71
N ILE A 57 -4.91 -30.13 10.45
CA ILE A 57 -6.09 -30.65 9.73
C ILE A 57 -5.85 -32.10 9.28
N LYS A 58 -4.67 -32.39 8.72
CA LYS A 58 -4.31 -33.73 8.21
C LYS A 58 -4.26 -34.76 9.32
N GLU A 59 -3.78 -34.39 10.48
CA GLU A 59 -3.62 -35.27 11.65
C GLU A 59 -4.83 -35.28 12.58
N GLY A 60 -5.83 -34.42 12.35
CA GLY A 60 -7.01 -34.35 13.21
C GLY A 60 -6.73 -33.75 14.60
N THR A 61 -5.67 -32.96 14.75
CA THR A 61 -5.27 -32.32 16.02
C THR A 61 -5.84 -30.91 16.20
N LEU A 62 -6.67 -30.45 15.25
CA LEU A 62 -7.27 -29.11 15.22
C LEU A 62 -8.19 -28.88 16.40
N GLN A 63 -7.91 -27.84 17.21
CA GLN A 63 -8.65 -27.46 18.41
C GLN A 63 -9.58 -26.27 18.20
N GLY A 64 -9.19 -25.33 17.35
CA GLY A 64 -9.97 -24.13 17.05
C GLY A 64 -9.39 -23.37 15.86
N ILE A 65 -10.17 -22.43 15.35
CA ILE A 65 -9.81 -21.67 14.15
C ILE A 65 -9.99 -20.17 14.42
N VAL A 66 -9.01 -19.39 14.00
CA VAL A 66 -9.11 -17.94 13.87
C VAL A 66 -9.02 -17.58 12.40
N LEU A 67 -10.03 -16.87 11.89
CA LEU A 67 -10.05 -16.34 10.54
C LEU A 67 -10.07 -14.81 10.61
N ILE A 68 -9.07 -14.16 10.07
CA ILE A 68 -9.06 -12.70 9.87
C ILE A 68 -9.38 -12.41 8.42
N ALA A 69 -10.52 -11.72 8.20
CA ALA A 69 -11.00 -11.35 6.87
C ALA A 69 -10.85 -9.86 6.65
N GLY A 70 -10.11 -9.50 5.61
CA GLY A 70 -9.88 -8.12 5.22
C GLY A 70 -11.02 -7.52 4.41
N ALA A 71 -10.95 -6.22 4.18
CA ALA A 71 -11.91 -5.52 3.34
C ALA A 71 -11.71 -5.89 1.87
N VAL A 72 -12.73 -6.46 1.24
CA VAL A 72 -12.75 -6.64 -0.21
C VAL A 72 -13.21 -5.33 -0.85
N VAL A 73 -12.28 -4.53 -1.35
CA VAL A 73 -12.63 -3.35 -2.16
C VAL A 73 -12.41 -3.69 -3.64
N PRO A 74 -13.30 -3.26 -4.55
CA PRO A 74 -13.09 -3.44 -5.98
C PRO A 74 -11.77 -2.80 -6.43
N GLY A 75 -10.80 -3.59 -6.86
CA GLY A 75 -9.48 -3.13 -7.24
C GLY A 75 -8.70 -4.20 -8.01
N LYS A 76 -7.52 -3.86 -8.46
CA LYS A 76 -6.58 -4.83 -9.03
C LYS A 76 -5.49 -5.11 -7.99
N TYR A 77 -5.31 -6.37 -7.67
CA TYR A 77 -4.26 -6.84 -6.78
C TYR A 77 -3.14 -7.42 -7.64
N LEU A 78 -1.91 -7.01 -7.39
CA LEU A 78 -0.74 -7.59 -8.06
C LEU A 78 -0.33 -8.92 -7.41
N ARG A 79 -0.58 -9.03 -6.10
CA ARG A 79 -0.30 -10.22 -5.30
C ARG A 79 -1.47 -10.46 -4.38
N GLY A 80 -1.73 -11.67 -3.98
CA GLY A 80 -2.73 -12.04 -3.00
C GLY A 80 -4.10 -11.36 -3.19
N THR A 81 -5.16 -12.07 -3.07
CA THR A 81 -6.51 -11.50 -3.14
C THR A 81 -7.22 -11.73 -1.81
N PRO A 82 -7.74 -10.67 -1.14
CA PRO A 82 -8.49 -10.84 0.09
C PRO A 82 -9.62 -11.86 -0.05
N ILE A 83 -9.89 -12.57 1.04
CA ILE A 83 -10.97 -13.57 1.09
C ILE A 83 -12.32 -12.90 0.84
N SER A 84 -13.13 -13.47 -0.03
CA SER A 84 -14.49 -13.00 -0.29
C SER A 84 -15.49 -13.55 0.72
N LEU A 85 -16.67 -12.91 0.82
CA LEU A 85 -17.78 -13.41 1.63
C LEU A 85 -18.14 -14.86 1.28
N LYS A 86 -18.22 -15.18 -0.01
CA LYS A 86 -18.57 -16.52 -0.49
C LYS A 86 -17.53 -17.57 -0.07
N GLU A 87 -16.24 -17.24 -0.16
CA GLU A 87 -15.15 -18.13 0.28
C GLU A 87 -15.18 -18.29 1.78
N THR A 88 -15.37 -17.20 2.54
CA THR A 88 -15.49 -17.23 4.00
C THR A 88 -16.64 -18.15 4.45
N ASP A 89 -17.82 -18.00 3.87
CA ASP A 89 -18.98 -18.84 4.19
C ASP A 89 -18.75 -20.31 3.84
N SER A 90 -18.16 -20.58 2.67
CA SER A 90 -17.78 -21.93 2.25
C SER A 90 -16.73 -22.56 3.17
N MET A 91 -15.70 -21.79 3.53
CA MET A 91 -14.66 -22.25 4.43
C MET A 91 -15.18 -22.57 5.83
N ILE A 92 -15.97 -21.68 6.43
CA ILE A 92 -16.58 -21.88 7.73
C ILE A 92 -17.44 -23.16 7.76
N ARG A 93 -18.17 -23.44 6.68
CA ARG A 93 -19.01 -24.64 6.55
C ARG A 93 -18.21 -25.92 6.33
N SER A 94 -17.01 -25.85 5.81
CA SER A 94 -16.16 -27.03 5.52
C SER A 94 -15.56 -27.67 6.76
N PHE A 95 -15.47 -26.94 7.87
CA PHE A 95 -14.91 -27.47 9.13
C PHE A 95 -15.96 -28.22 9.97
N PRO A 96 -15.54 -29.22 10.75
CA PRO A 96 -16.41 -29.95 11.69
C PRO A 96 -17.11 -28.99 12.66
N ARG A 97 -18.38 -29.29 12.99
CA ARG A 97 -19.23 -28.37 13.76
C ARG A 97 -18.81 -28.18 15.22
N GLU A 98 -18.08 -29.14 15.76
CA GLU A 98 -17.54 -29.16 17.11
C GLU A 98 -16.30 -28.25 17.27
N ILE A 99 -15.61 -27.93 16.18
CA ILE A 99 -14.45 -27.04 16.21
C ILE A 99 -14.91 -25.58 16.36
N PRO A 100 -14.53 -24.88 17.43
CA PRO A 100 -14.85 -23.45 17.59
C PRO A 100 -14.12 -22.61 16.53
N ILE A 101 -14.84 -21.65 15.97
CA ILE A 101 -14.29 -20.69 15.01
C ILE A 101 -14.58 -19.28 15.51
N ILE A 102 -13.55 -18.44 15.56
CA ILE A 102 -13.68 -17.00 15.67
C ILE A 102 -13.30 -16.37 14.34
N ALA A 103 -14.19 -15.56 13.77
CA ALA A 103 -13.91 -14.77 12.57
C ALA A 103 -13.95 -13.28 12.91
N GLY A 104 -12.92 -12.55 12.52
CA GLY A 104 -12.76 -11.13 12.78
C GLY A 104 -12.18 -10.38 11.59
N GLY A 105 -11.83 -9.10 11.79
CA GLY A 105 -11.33 -8.20 10.76
C GLY A 105 -12.41 -7.30 10.18
N TRP A 106 -12.00 -6.37 9.32
CA TRP A 106 -12.88 -5.33 8.79
C TRP A 106 -14.04 -5.86 7.96
N ALA A 107 -13.80 -6.89 7.13
CA ALA A 107 -14.82 -7.49 6.28
C ALA A 107 -15.93 -8.15 7.10
N ILE A 108 -15.60 -8.86 8.17
CA ILE A 108 -16.59 -9.51 9.04
C ILE A 108 -17.57 -8.49 9.63
N ARG A 109 -17.07 -7.34 10.08
CA ARG A 109 -17.89 -6.23 10.58
C ARG A 109 -18.82 -5.70 9.49
N GLY A 110 -18.30 -5.44 8.28
CA GLY A 110 -19.07 -4.95 7.14
C GLY A 110 -20.15 -5.93 6.69
N TRP A 111 -19.81 -7.20 6.55
CA TRP A 111 -20.79 -8.23 6.14
C TRP A 111 -21.89 -8.44 7.16
N ARG A 112 -21.58 -8.38 8.46
CA ARG A 112 -22.62 -8.40 9.50
C ARG A 112 -23.58 -7.23 9.39
N GLN A 113 -23.08 -6.03 9.13
CA GLN A 113 -23.93 -4.84 8.94
C GLN A 113 -24.84 -4.98 7.72
N GLN A 114 -24.40 -5.73 6.69
CA GLN A 114 -25.18 -6.08 5.50
C GLN A 114 -26.11 -7.28 5.71
N GLY A 115 -26.22 -7.82 6.94
CA GLY A 115 -27.14 -8.90 7.29
C GLY A 115 -26.55 -10.31 7.18
N TRP A 116 -25.24 -10.46 6.89
CA TRP A 116 -24.62 -11.80 6.90
C TRP A 116 -24.54 -12.36 8.33
N SER A 117 -25.18 -13.48 8.52
CA SER A 117 -25.22 -14.19 9.80
C SER A 117 -25.26 -15.70 9.56
N PRO A 118 -24.11 -16.34 9.36
CA PRO A 118 -24.05 -17.78 9.12
C PRO A 118 -24.51 -18.56 10.35
N LEU A 119 -25.44 -19.49 10.14
CA LEU A 119 -25.94 -20.37 11.19
C LEU A 119 -24.98 -21.56 11.38
N ARG A 120 -24.05 -21.42 12.33
CA ARG A 120 -23.13 -22.50 12.72
C ARG A 120 -22.90 -22.49 14.22
N LYS A 121 -23.11 -23.65 14.88
CA LYS A 121 -22.72 -23.82 16.28
C LYS A 121 -21.20 -23.68 16.42
N GLY A 122 -20.74 -22.98 17.45
CA GLY A 122 -19.31 -22.77 17.71
C GLY A 122 -18.65 -21.70 16.85
N LEU A 123 -19.42 -20.93 16.04
CA LEU A 123 -18.92 -19.77 15.33
C LEU A 123 -19.18 -18.49 16.13
N PHE A 124 -18.16 -17.67 16.28
CA PHE A 124 -18.26 -16.33 16.83
C PHE A 124 -17.74 -15.29 15.84
N LEU A 125 -18.53 -14.25 15.58
CA LEU A 125 -18.16 -13.15 14.69
C LEU A 125 -17.71 -11.96 15.53
N ALA A 126 -16.40 -11.77 15.64
CA ALA A 126 -15.80 -10.69 16.42
C ALA A 126 -15.96 -9.33 15.71
N VAL A 127 -16.61 -8.39 16.39
CA VAL A 127 -16.79 -7.00 15.91
C VAL A 127 -15.99 -5.99 16.72
N GLN A 128 -15.33 -6.44 17.77
CA GLN A 128 -14.31 -5.72 18.52
C GLN A 128 -12.94 -6.37 18.26
N ASP A 129 -12.04 -6.33 19.22
CA ASP A 129 -10.71 -6.87 19.05
C ASP A 129 -10.77 -8.40 19.09
N THR A 130 -10.40 -9.03 17.98
CA THR A 130 -10.50 -10.48 17.79
C THR A 130 -9.61 -11.23 18.77
N ASP A 131 -8.42 -10.73 18.99
CA ASP A 131 -7.43 -11.24 19.93
C ASP A 131 -7.94 -11.15 21.39
N ALA A 132 -8.43 -10.01 21.84
CA ALA A 132 -8.97 -9.86 23.20
C ALA A 132 -10.22 -10.73 23.42
N THR A 133 -11.05 -10.87 22.40
CA THR A 133 -12.22 -11.77 22.40
C THR A 133 -11.78 -13.23 22.49
N LEU A 134 -10.77 -13.63 21.72
CA LEU A 134 -10.18 -14.97 21.78
C LEU A 134 -9.54 -15.22 23.14
N ASN A 135 -8.80 -14.25 23.68
CA ASN A 135 -8.19 -14.35 25.01
C ASN A 135 -9.24 -14.68 26.09
N HIS A 136 -10.37 -13.94 26.07
CA HIS A 136 -11.45 -14.19 27.00
C HIS A 136 -12.03 -15.60 26.86
N TYR A 137 -12.23 -16.08 25.62
CA TYR A 137 -12.69 -17.45 25.38
C TYR A 137 -11.72 -18.51 25.89
N LEU A 138 -10.42 -18.31 25.65
CA LEU A 138 -9.38 -19.26 26.11
C LEU A 138 -9.31 -19.33 27.65
N GLU A 139 -9.64 -18.27 28.35
CA GLU A 139 -9.62 -18.20 29.81
C GLU A 139 -10.91 -18.71 30.46
N ASN A 140 -12.07 -18.45 29.85
CA ASN A 140 -13.36 -18.63 30.49
C ASN A 140 -14.27 -19.64 29.76
N GLY A 141 -13.93 -20.08 28.55
CA GLY A 141 -14.75 -20.97 27.74
C GLY A 141 -15.98 -20.30 27.08
N GLU A 142 -16.12 -18.98 27.22
CA GLU A 142 -17.26 -18.22 26.74
C GLU A 142 -16.87 -17.14 25.74
N TRP A 143 -17.69 -16.99 24.69
CA TRP A 143 -17.50 -15.95 23.67
C TRP A 143 -18.15 -14.63 24.10
N VAL A 144 -17.32 -13.63 24.45
CA VAL A 144 -17.77 -12.27 24.79
C VAL A 144 -16.88 -11.26 24.07
N HIS A 145 -17.49 -10.28 23.40
CA HIS A 145 -16.72 -9.19 22.77
C HIS A 145 -15.89 -8.44 23.80
N LYS A 146 -14.60 -8.31 23.53
CA LYS A 146 -13.63 -7.63 24.40
C LYS A 146 -12.78 -6.65 23.61
N ARG A 147 -12.28 -5.65 24.33
CA ARG A 147 -11.22 -4.76 23.87
C ARG A 147 -9.92 -5.09 24.58
N ARG A 148 -8.82 -4.92 23.87
CA ARG A 148 -7.47 -5.03 24.46
C ARG A 148 -7.24 -3.98 25.55
N THR A 149 -6.53 -4.34 26.58
CA THR A 149 -5.88 -3.38 27.47
C THR A 149 -4.57 -2.88 26.82
N ALA A 150 -4.02 -1.76 27.31
CA ALA A 150 -2.73 -1.26 26.81
C ALA A 150 -1.60 -2.30 27.00
N GLU A 151 -1.58 -3.00 28.14
CA GLU A 151 -0.61 -4.05 28.43
C GLU A 151 -0.73 -5.23 27.46
N GLN A 152 -1.96 -5.71 27.22
CA GLN A 152 -2.22 -6.78 26.24
C GLN A 152 -1.77 -6.36 24.85
N TRP A 153 -2.03 -5.12 24.46
CA TRP A 153 -1.66 -4.59 23.17
C TRP A 153 -0.14 -4.62 22.97
N SER A 154 0.63 -4.01 23.85
CA SER A 154 2.09 -4.01 23.80
C SER A 154 2.66 -5.43 23.79
N LYS A 155 2.16 -6.32 24.66
CA LYS A 155 2.62 -7.71 24.75
C LYS A 155 2.36 -8.47 23.45
N TRP A 156 1.11 -8.44 22.95
CA TRP A 156 0.75 -9.22 21.76
C TRP A 156 1.33 -8.64 20.48
N ALA A 157 1.59 -7.33 20.42
CA ALA A 157 2.28 -6.70 19.31
C ALA A 157 3.73 -7.21 19.20
N ARG A 158 4.49 -7.20 20.32
CA ARG A 158 5.88 -7.70 20.33
C ARG A 158 5.97 -9.20 20.07
N GLU A 159 5.16 -10.01 20.72
CA GLU A 159 5.11 -11.46 20.46
C GLU A 159 4.67 -11.76 19.02
N GLY A 160 3.74 -10.97 18.49
CA GLY A 160 3.27 -11.07 17.12
C GLY A 160 4.33 -10.73 16.07
N ALA A 161 5.28 -9.87 16.40
CA ALA A 161 6.38 -9.48 15.52
C ALA A 161 7.34 -10.64 15.19
N SER A 162 7.43 -11.66 16.06
CA SER A 162 8.20 -12.89 15.84
C SER A 162 7.34 -14.10 15.48
N SER A 163 6.07 -13.91 15.17
CA SER A 163 5.09 -14.96 14.93
C SER A 163 5.25 -15.68 13.58
N LEU A 164 4.57 -16.81 13.44
CA LEU A 164 4.50 -17.54 12.16
C LEU A 164 3.87 -16.71 11.05
N ALA A 165 2.98 -15.77 11.37
CA ALA A 165 2.40 -14.84 10.39
C ALA A 165 3.45 -13.96 9.72
N VAL A 166 4.54 -13.63 10.41
CA VAL A 166 5.69 -12.89 9.86
C VAL A 166 6.68 -13.85 9.21
N LYS A 167 7.18 -14.81 9.97
CA LYS A 167 8.26 -15.73 9.53
C LYS A 167 7.90 -16.58 8.31
N HIS A 168 6.64 -16.99 8.19
CA HIS A 168 6.17 -17.86 7.12
C HIS A 168 5.32 -17.12 6.08
N HIS A 169 5.29 -15.77 6.13
CA HIS A 169 4.61 -15.00 5.10
C HIS A 169 5.29 -15.24 3.74
N PRO A 170 4.54 -15.52 2.66
CA PRO A 170 5.13 -15.83 1.36
C PRO A 170 5.98 -14.70 0.76
N ASP A 171 5.78 -13.48 1.22
CA ASP A 171 6.48 -12.29 0.72
C ASP A 171 7.55 -11.74 1.66
N ILE A 172 7.92 -12.47 2.72
CA ILE A 172 9.03 -12.07 3.62
C ILE A 172 10.39 -12.18 2.93
N GLY A 173 10.54 -13.13 1.99
CA GLY A 173 11.82 -13.40 1.33
C GLY A 173 12.80 -14.17 2.21
N THR A 174 14.07 -14.00 1.93
CA THR A 174 15.20 -14.54 2.71
C THR A 174 16.10 -13.40 3.19
N GLU A 175 17.04 -13.69 4.06
CA GLU A 175 18.02 -12.69 4.51
C GLU A 175 18.85 -12.15 3.35
N GLU A 176 19.26 -13.01 2.42
CA GLU A 176 20.04 -12.67 1.23
C GLU A 176 19.20 -11.92 0.18
N LYS A 177 17.90 -12.26 0.11
CA LYS A 177 16.94 -11.68 -0.83
C LYS A 177 15.64 -11.31 -0.11
N PRO A 178 15.61 -10.17 0.59
CA PRO A 178 14.41 -9.72 1.28
C PRO A 178 13.24 -9.54 0.32
N GLY A 179 12.07 -10.00 0.75
CA GLY A 179 10.84 -9.84 -0.04
C GLY A 179 10.17 -8.47 0.18
N PRO A 180 9.13 -8.18 -0.58
CA PRO A 180 8.45 -6.88 -0.55
C PRO A 180 7.41 -6.78 0.57
N LEU A 181 7.41 -7.68 1.56
CA LEU A 181 6.43 -7.67 2.65
C LEU A 181 6.50 -6.36 3.42
N THR A 182 5.39 -5.64 3.45
CA THR A 182 5.22 -4.45 4.28
C THR A 182 4.62 -4.84 5.63
N TYR A 183 5.27 -4.43 6.70
CA TYR A 183 4.85 -4.63 8.08
C TYR A 183 4.00 -3.44 8.52
N GLU A 184 2.71 -3.67 8.72
CA GLU A 184 1.78 -2.66 9.16
C GLU A 184 1.81 -2.50 10.67
N VAL A 185 1.97 -1.29 11.18
CA VAL A 185 2.03 -1.02 12.62
C VAL A 185 0.86 -0.15 13.07
N GLU A 186 0.17 -0.59 14.11
CA GLU A 186 -0.84 0.21 14.81
C GLU A 186 -0.15 0.99 15.93
N VAL A 187 -0.05 2.31 15.75
CA VAL A 187 0.64 3.22 16.68
C VAL A 187 -0.32 3.74 17.75
N TYR A 188 -1.54 4.06 17.34
CA TYR A 188 -2.63 4.42 18.25
C TYR A 188 -4.00 4.14 17.62
N GLN A 189 -5.03 4.06 18.43
CA GLN A 189 -6.42 3.92 18.00
C GLN A 189 -7.30 5.00 18.62
N GLY A 190 -8.42 5.30 17.97
CA GLY A 190 -9.29 6.41 18.34
C GLY A 190 -9.02 7.66 17.51
N CYS A 191 -9.75 8.71 17.78
CA CYS A 191 -9.68 9.96 17.02
C CYS A 191 -9.81 11.16 17.94
N VAL A 192 -8.99 12.20 17.74
CA VAL A 192 -9.08 13.45 18.50
C VAL A 192 -10.46 14.11 18.39
N ARG A 193 -11.20 13.81 17.31
CA ARG A 193 -12.59 14.26 17.12
C ARG A 193 -13.64 13.30 17.68
N TYR A 194 -13.32 12.50 18.70
CA TYR A 194 -14.23 11.49 19.28
C TYR A 194 -15.59 12.05 19.74
N LYS A 195 -15.67 13.32 20.15
CA LYS A 195 -16.92 13.99 20.55
C LYS A 195 -17.81 14.31 19.35
N ARG A 196 -17.22 14.74 18.22
CA ARG A 196 -17.93 15.17 17.02
C ARG A 196 -17.16 14.77 15.75
N GLY A 197 -17.01 13.48 15.55
CA GLY A 197 -16.32 12.94 14.38
C GLY A 197 -17.15 12.90 13.12
N CYS A 198 -16.50 12.72 11.98
CA CYS A 198 -17.16 12.59 10.69
C CYS A 198 -18.19 11.46 10.71
N LYS A 199 -19.41 11.72 10.19
CA LYS A 199 -20.56 10.79 10.33
C LYS A 199 -20.35 9.44 9.64
N PHE A 200 -19.51 9.37 8.63
CA PHE A 200 -19.18 8.12 7.93
C PHE A 200 -18.08 7.31 8.64
N CYS A 201 -17.26 7.96 9.47
CA CYS A 201 -16.06 7.37 10.02
C CYS A 201 -16.34 6.53 11.28
N ILE A 202 -15.56 5.44 11.42
CA ILE A 202 -15.65 4.58 12.61
C ILE A 202 -14.66 4.99 13.71
N GLU A 203 -13.56 5.66 13.37
CA GLU A 203 -12.49 5.97 14.31
C GLU A 203 -12.95 6.81 15.51
N PRO A 204 -13.78 7.85 15.34
CA PRO A 204 -14.33 8.59 16.49
C PRO A 204 -15.12 7.71 17.46
N LYS A 205 -15.73 6.62 16.98
CA LYS A 205 -16.50 5.68 17.81
C LYS A 205 -15.63 4.79 18.70
N LYS A 206 -14.32 4.73 18.44
CA LYS A 206 -13.36 4.05 19.31
C LYS A 206 -13.02 4.88 20.55
N GLY A 207 -13.35 6.17 20.58
CA GLY A 207 -13.19 7.07 21.72
C GLY A 207 -11.95 7.96 21.64
N VAL A 208 -11.55 8.44 22.79
CA VAL A 208 -10.31 9.22 22.97
C VAL A 208 -9.11 8.40 22.50
N PRO A 209 -8.14 9.02 21.81
CA PRO A 209 -6.95 8.31 21.38
C PRO A 209 -6.22 7.61 22.53
N LEU A 210 -5.88 6.35 22.30
CA LEU A 210 -5.02 5.56 23.17
C LEU A 210 -3.73 5.28 22.39
N TRP A 211 -2.63 5.86 22.86
CA TRP A 211 -1.32 5.78 22.20
C TRP A 211 -0.45 4.67 22.80
N ARG A 212 0.36 4.06 21.97
CA ARG A 212 1.54 3.29 22.37
C ARG A 212 2.73 4.25 22.49
N THR A 213 3.66 3.99 23.39
CA THR A 213 4.86 4.82 23.50
C THR A 213 5.80 4.61 22.31
N PRO A 214 6.65 5.60 21.97
CA PRO A 214 7.66 5.42 20.92
C PRO A 214 8.53 4.18 21.15
N GLU A 215 8.96 3.92 22.35
CA GLU A 215 9.82 2.79 22.73
C GLU A 215 9.13 1.44 22.46
N ASP A 216 7.84 1.34 22.78
CA ASP A 216 7.08 0.09 22.55
C ASP A 216 6.92 -0.21 21.06
N VAL A 217 6.68 0.83 20.25
CA VAL A 217 6.57 0.69 18.79
C VAL A 217 7.93 0.37 18.15
N ILE A 218 9.00 1.05 18.57
CA ILE A 218 10.36 0.81 18.09
C ILE A 218 10.78 -0.63 18.39
N GLU A 219 10.50 -1.10 19.61
CA GLU A 219 10.86 -2.48 20.01
C GLU A 219 10.09 -3.52 19.20
N GLU A 220 8.79 -3.33 18.92
CA GLU A 220 8.04 -4.21 18.03
C GLU A 220 8.68 -4.27 16.63
N ILE A 221 9.05 -3.13 16.07
CA ILE A 221 9.67 -3.05 14.74
C ILE A 221 11.05 -3.71 14.73
N ARG A 222 11.86 -3.53 15.79
CA ARG A 222 13.17 -4.19 15.93
C ARG A 222 13.03 -5.72 15.95
N ILE A 223 12.08 -6.24 16.73
CA ILE A 223 11.77 -7.68 16.74
C ILE A 223 11.33 -8.15 15.34
N ALA A 224 10.50 -7.38 14.64
CA ALA A 224 10.10 -7.70 13.28
C ALA A 224 11.29 -7.72 12.30
N ALA A 225 12.22 -6.77 12.44
CA ALA A 225 13.45 -6.70 11.64
C ALA A 225 14.38 -7.91 11.88
N ASP A 226 14.45 -8.42 13.13
CA ASP A 226 15.14 -9.66 13.48
C ASP A 226 14.53 -10.90 12.79
N ASN A 227 13.26 -10.80 12.39
CA ASN A 227 12.52 -11.85 11.71
C ASN A 227 12.33 -11.59 10.20
N GLY A 228 13.17 -10.75 9.59
CA GLY A 228 13.26 -10.57 8.14
C GLY A 228 12.47 -9.38 7.58
N VAL A 229 11.71 -8.64 8.39
CA VAL A 229 11.01 -7.43 7.93
C VAL A 229 12.00 -6.35 7.53
N ARG A 230 11.73 -5.70 6.38
CA ARG A 230 12.55 -4.61 5.82
C ARG A 230 11.75 -3.36 5.47
N HIS A 231 10.44 -3.49 5.39
CA HIS A 231 9.55 -2.40 4.96
C HIS A 231 8.43 -2.22 5.99
N VAL A 232 8.32 -1.01 6.52
CA VAL A 232 7.40 -0.66 7.61
C VAL A 232 6.46 0.45 7.17
N ARG A 233 5.19 0.32 7.55
CA ARG A 233 4.17 1.35 7.41
C ARG A 233 3.51 1.60 8.76
N LEU A 234 3.54 2.84 9.22
CA LEU A 234 2.78 3.31 10.38
C LEU A 234 1.38 3.73 9.93
N GLY A 235 0.55 2.76 9.60
CA GLY A 235 -0.77 2.99 9.00
C GLY A 235 -1.93 2.84 9.98
N GLY A 236 -1.72 2.14 11.09
CA GLY A 236 -2.72 2.00 12.14
C GLY A 236 -2.76 3.22 13.06
N MET A 237 -3.02 4.42 12.48
CA MET A 237 -3.26 5.66 13.18
C MET A 237 -4.15 6.58 12.32
N THR A 238 -4.95 7.43 12.96
CA THR A 238 -5.84 8.35 12.23
C THR A 238 -5.12 9.57 11.68
N ASP A 239 -4.00 9.97 12.30
CA ASP A 239 -3.26 11.17 11.92
C ASP A 239 -1.91 11.22 12.66
N VAL A 240 -0.81 11.35 11.92
CA VAL A 240 0.53 11.42 12.50
C VAL A 240 0.74 12.69 13.34
N PHE A 241 0.12 13.82 12.97
CA PHE A 241 0.27 15.09 13.68
C PHE A 241 -0.41 15.10 15.05
N THR A 242 -1.33 14.16 15.29
CA THR A 242 -2.01 14.03 16.60
C THR A 242 -1.46 12.89 17.46
N TYR A 243 -0.35 12.27 17.06
CA TYR A 243 0.32 11.29 17.91
C TYR A 243 0.85 11.97 19.17
N MET A 244 0.30 11.57 20.33
CA MET A 244 0.60 12.16 21.65
C MET A 244 0.44 13.70 21.70
N ALA A 245 -0.54 14.24 20.95
CA ALA A 245 -0.85 15.66 20.92
C ALA A 245 -1.38 16.15 22.28
N GLU A 246 -1.17 17.43 22.57
CA GLU A 246 -1.62 18.07 23.80
C GLU A 246 -3.04 18.63 23.67
N GLY A 247 -3.80 18.68 24.77
CA GLY A 247 -5.13 19.27 24.80
C GLY A 247 -6.21 18.50 24.05
N VAL A 248 -6.07 17.18 23.84
CA VAL A 248 -7.01 16.35 23.08
C VAL A 248 -8.43 16.36 23.66
N VAL A 249 -8.57 16.56 24.95
CA VAL A 249 -9.88 16.60 25.63
C VAL A 249 -10.48 18.00 25.65
N GLU A 250 -9.64 19.03 25.69
CA GLU A 250 -9.98 20.43 25.91
C GLU A 250 -10.13 21.22 24.62
N LEU A 251 -9.27 20.98 23.62
CA LEU A 251 -9.17 21.78 22.42
C LEU A 251 -9.92 21.13 21.23
N GLU A 252 -10.50 21.97 20.38
CA GLU A 252 -11.07 21.53 19.09
C GLU A 252 -9.96 21.07 18.13
N TYR A 253 -8.84 21.77 18.15
CA TYR A 253 -7.62 21.46 17.41
C TYR A 253 -6.47 21.22 18.40
N PRO A 254 -6.26 19.97 18.85
CA PRO A 254 -5.15 19.62 19.72
C PRO A 254 -3.81 20.07 19.16
N ILE A 255 -2.90 20.44 20.04
CA ILE A 255 -1.58 20.96 19.66
C ILE A 255 -0.67 19.77 19.34
N PRO A 256 -0.13 19.66 18.11
CA PRO A 256 0.83 18.63 17.75
C PRO A 256 2.06 18.67 18.65
N ASN A 257 2.57 17.50 19.00
CA ASN A 257 3.77 17.38 19.83
C ASN A 257 4.91 16.78 18.98
N PRO A 258 5.91 17.58 18.56
CA PRO A 258 7.00 17.11 17.70
C PRO A 258 7.91 16.06 18.35
N GLU A 259 8.16 16.16 19.66
CA GLU A 259 9.14 15.33 20.36
C GLU A 259 8.85 13.82 20.27
N PRO A 260 7.66 13.30 20.63
CA PRO A 260 7.39 11.86 20.52
C PRO A 260 7.41 11.36 19.07
N ILE A 261 7.04 12.20 18.10
CA ILE A 261 7.08 11.85 16.68
C ILE A 261 8.54 11.72 16.21
N ALA A 262 9.39 12.70 16.55
CA ALA A 262 10.81 12.65 16.23
C ALA A 262 11.49 11.44 16.89
N LYS A 263 11.21 11.19 18.17
CA LYS A 263 11.72 10.01 18.89
C LYS A 263 11.32 8.70 18.23
N LEU A 264 10.05 8.57 17.82
CA LEU A 264 9.55 7.39 17.13
C LEU A 264 10.25 7.17 15.80
N LEU A 265 10.27 8.19 14.94
CA LEU A 265 10.76 8.05 13.57
C LEU A 265 12.29 7.88 13.51
N HIS A 266 13.04 8.67 14.27
CA HIS A 266 14.50 8.52 14.38
C HIS A 266 14.86 7.17 15.00
N GLY A 267 14.18 6.77 16.09
CA GLY A 267 14.43 5.47 16.71
C GLY A 267 14.17 4.26 15.80
N ILE A 268 13.21 4.36 14.87
CA ILE A 268 13.04 3.34 13.83
C ILE A 268 14.21 3.38 12.84
N ARG A 269 14.69 4.56 12.47
CA ARG A 269 15.79 4.75 11.51
C ARG A 269 17.18 4.38 12.04
N GLU A 270 17.35 4.26 13.34
CA GLU A 270 18.56 3.68 13.93
C GLU A 270 18.79 2.22 13.50
N ASP A 271 17.72 1.51 13.11
CA ASP A 271 17.84 0.16 12.56
C ASP A 271 18.03 0.22 11.03
N GLU A 272 19.28 0.13 10.58
CA GLU A 272 19.67 0.19 9.16
C GLU A 272 19.05 -0.93 8.29
N ARG A 273 18.49 -1.97 8.91
CA ARG A 273 17.79 -3.05 8.21
C ARG A 273 16.46 -2.57 7.65
N ILE A 274 15.85 -1.52 8.21
CA ILE A 274 14.59 -0.95 7.73
C ILE A 274 14.85 -0.11 6.48
N LYS A 275 14.53 -0.67 5.33
CA LYS A 275 14.75 -0.03 4.01
C LYS A 275 13.64 0.95 3.64
N THR A 276 12.39 0.67 4.02
CA THR A 276 11.27 1.56 3.75
C THR A 276 10.52 1.86 5.04
N LEU A 277 10.29 3.15 5.29
CA LEU A 277 9.45 3.65 6.37
C LEU A 277 8.46 4.66 5.80
N HIS A 278 7.17 4.38 5.94
CA HIS A 278 6.09 5.29 5.54
C HIS A 278 5.08 5.47 6.66
N VAL A 279 4.40 6.60 6.66
CA VAL A 279 3.18 6.90 7.43
C VAL A 279 2.01 7.02 6.47
N ASP A 280 0.76 6.98 6.96
CA ASP A 280 -0.41 6.97 6.07
C ASP A 280 -1.19 8.28 6.11
N ASN A 281 -1.65 8.73 7.26
CA ASN A 281 -2.64 9.79 7.37
C ASN A 281 -2.09 11.06 8.01
N GLY A 282 -2.57 12.19 7.51
CA GLY A 282 -2.39 13.51 8.12
C GLY A 282 -3.72 14.25 8.20
N ASN A 283 -3.84 15.12 9.18
CA ASN A 283 -5.03 15.91 9.42
C ASN A 283 -4.81 17.37 9.00
N PRO A 284 -5.35 17.82 7.85
CA PRO A 284 -5.08 19.14 7.34
C PRO A 284 -5.58 20.28 8.23
N SER A 285 -6.66 20.10 9.00
CA SER A 285 -7.11 21.14 9.93
C SER A 285 -6.17 21.29 11.13
N ILE A 286 -5.64 20.20 11.67
CA ILE A 286 -4.63 20.24 12.73
C ILE A 286 -3.36 20.97 12.24
N ILE A 287 -2.91 20.64 11.04
CA ILE A 287 -1.74 21.28 10.41
C ILE A 287 -1.97 22.78 10.24
N ALA A 288 -3.12 23.17 9.70
CA ALA A 288 -3.43 24.57 9.38
C ALA A 288 -3.60 25.44 10.64
N GLU A 289 -4.19 24.90 11.70
CA GLU A 289 -4.43 25.62 12.95
C GLU A 289 -3.20 25.65 13.90
N ASN A 290 -2.18 24.82 13.62
CA ASN A 290 -0.96 24.69 14.43
C ASN A 290 0.30 24.68 13.54
N LEU A 291 0.55 25.74 12.79
CA LEU A 291 1.59 25.77 11.75
C LEU A 291 3.01 25.51 12.29
N GLU A 292 3.40 26.15 13.39
CA GLU A 292 4.78 26.04 13.93
C GLU A 292 5.15 24.60 14.30
N PRO A 293 4.42 23.89 15.20
CA PRO A 293 4.73 22.50 15.52
C PRO A 293 4.52 21.56 14.31
N SER A 294 3.57 21.88 13.42
CA SER A 294 3.36 21.09 12.21
C SER A 294 4.49 21.22 11.19
N GLU A 295 5.14 22.39 11.12
CA GLU A 295 6.33 22.59 10.30
C GLU A 295 7.52 21.75 10.82
N GLU A 296 7.72 21.69 12.13
CA GLU A 296 8.75 20.86 12.75
C GLU A 296 8.51 19.37 12.47
N ILE A 297 7.28 18.90 12.66
CA ILE A 297 6.89 17.52 12.33
C ILE A 297 7.10 17.24 10.84
N THR A 298 6.71 18.16 9.96
CA THR A 298 6.89 17.99 8.52
C THR A 298 8.36 17.83 8.14
N LYS A 299 9.26 18.61 8.73
CA LYS A 299 10.71 18.46 8.53
C LYS A 299 11.20 17.07 8.96
N THR A 300 10.78 16.61 10.14
CA THR A 300 11.10 15.26 10.64
C THR A 300 10.57 14.17 9.70
N LEU A 301 9.34 14.30 9.20
CA LEU A 301 8.78 13.35 8.23
C LEU A 301 9.60 13.31 6.92
N VAL A 302 9.98 14.47 6.39
CA VAL A 302 10.79 14.57 5.15
C VAL A 302 12.19 14.01 5.35
N GLU A 303 12.76 14.14 6.53
CA GLU A 303 14.08 13.61 6.89
C GLU A 303 14.07 12.09 7.04
N THR A 304 13.05 11.55 7.70
CA THR A 304 13.04 10.14 8.14
C THR A 304 12.29 9.19 7.23
N LEU A 305 11.26 9.65 6.51
CA LEU A 305 10.49 8.79 5.63
C LEU A 305 11.25 8.46 4.34
N SER A 306 10.97 7.29 3.80
CA SER A 306 11.47 6.91 2.48
C SER A 306 10.77 7.72 1.38
N ASP A 307 11.50 8.07 0.33
CA ASP A 307 10.99 8.82 -0.81
C ASP A 307 9.70 8.22 -1.35
N GLY A 308 8.83 9.08 -1.83
CA GLY A 308 7.53 8.70 -2.36
C GLY A 308 6.48 8.46 -1.28
N ALA A 309 6.74 8.89 -0.04
CA ALA A 309 5.74 8.90 1.01
C ALA A 309 4.56 9.81 0.64
N VAL A 310 3.37 9.42 1.08
CA VAL A 310 2.14 10.18 0.85
C VAL A 310 1.35 10.28 2.14
N LEU A 311 1.10 11.52 2.58
CA LEU A 311 0.16 11.81 3.65
C LEU A 311 -1.25 11.90 3.09
N SER A 312 -2.11 10.99 3.47
CA SER A 312 -3.50 10.93 3.03
C SER A 312 -4.34 11.92 3.81
N PHE A 313 -4.82 12.96 3.15
CA PHE A 313 -5.67 14.00 3.74
C PHE A 313 -7.14 13.74 3.49
N GLY A 314 -7.93 13.72 4.56
CA GLY A 314 -9.38 13.60 4.52
C GLY A 314 -10.04 14.97 4.38
N LEU A 315 -10.36 15.38 3.14
CA LEU A 315 -11.25 16.50 2.85
C LEU A 315 -12.70 16.02 2.67
N GLU A 316 -12.84 14.93 1.92
CA GLU A 316 -14.05 14.21 1.55
C GLU A 316 -14.95 14.99 0.57
N SER A 317 -15.13 16.28 0.76
CA SER A 317 -15.83 17.20 -0.15
C SER A 317 -15.39 18.65 0.08
N ALA A 318 -15.30 19.43 -0.99
CA ALA A 318 -15.09 20.88 -0.91
C ALA A 318 -16.40 21.66 -0.80
N ASP A 319 -17.56 21.01 -0.89
CA ASP A 319 -18.87 21.64 -0.77
C ASP A 319 -19.17 22.01 0.69
N PRO A 320 -19.38 23.31 1.01
CA PRO A 320 -19.67 23.76 2.36
C PRO A 320 -20.91 23.13 2.99
N GLN A 321 -21.95 22.83 2.20
CA GLN A 321 -23.17 22.21 2.68
C GLN A 321 -22.91 20.76 3.10
N VAL A 322 -22.21 20.01 2.25
CA VAL A 322 -21.81 18.62 2.55
C VAL A 322 -20.90 18.59 3.79
N HIS A 323 -20.01 19.58 3.92
CA HIS A 323 -19.12 19.70 5.06
C HIS A 323 -19.89 19.81 6.38
N VAL A 324 -20.85 20.71 6.46
CA VAL A 324 -21.68 20.94 7.67
C VAL A 324 -22.53 19.72 7.99
N GLU A 325 -23.19 19.14 6.99
CA GLU A 325 -24.12 18.01 7.22
C GLU A 325 -23.43 16.73 7.68
N ASN A 326 -22.17 16.52 7.29
CA ASN A 326 -21.42 15.30 7.64
C ASN A 326 -20.37 15.52 8.73
N TRP A 327 -20.27 16.74 9.29
CA TRP A 327 -19.26 17.10 10.30
C TRP A 327 -17.84 16.81 9.81
N LEU A 328 -17.55 17.18 8.56
CA LEU A 328 -16.24 16.95 7.97
C LEU A 328 -15.17 17.75 8.73
N ASN A 329 -13.93 17.29 8.60
CA ASN A 329 -12.87 17.77 9.48
C ASN A 329 -12.27 19.09 9.02
N CYS A 330 -12.02 19.25 7.72
CA CYS A 330 -11.29 20.41 7.23
C CYS A 330 -12.04 21.09 6.06
N ASP A 331 -11.93 22.40 5.99
CA ASP A 331 -12.39 23.17 4.85
C ASP A 331 -11.31 23.33 3.76
N SER A 332 -11.68 23.92 2.63
CA SER A 332 -10.77 24.11 1.50
C SER A 332 -9.58 25.02 1.82
N LYS A 333 -9.74 26.00 2.73
CA LYS A 333 -8.67 26.91 3.12
C LYS A 333 -7.64 26.21 4.01
N GLN A 334 -8.10 25.47 5.01
CA GLN A 334 -7.24 24.67 5.88
C GLN A 334 -6.49 23.62 5.06
N LEU A 335 -7.18 22.95 4.12
CA LEU A 335 -6.55 22.01 3.21
C LEU A 335 -5.43 22.65 2.38
N HIS A 336 -5.70 23.82 1.79
CA HIS A 336 -4.70 24.55 0.98
C HIS A 336 -3.46 24.88 1.80
N THR A 337 -3.65 25.40 3.02
CA THR A 337 -2.57 25.72 3.95
C THR A 337 -1.73 24.48 4.29
N ALA A 338 -2.39 23.35 4.57
CA ALA A 338 -1.68 22.11 4.88
C ALA A 338 -0.91 21.56 3.67
N ILE A 339 -1.50 21.60 2.47
CA ILE A 339 -0.84 21.18 1.23
C ILE A 339 0.38 22.06 0.94
N ASP A 340 0.27 23.37 1.11
CA ASP A 340 1.38 24.31 0.90
C ASP A 340 2.56 24.00 1.84
N LEU A 341 2.28 23.77 3.12
CA LEU A 341 3.31 23.40 4.09
C LEU A 341 4.03 22.09 3.69
N ILE A 342 3.27 21.03 3.36
CA ILE A 342 3.90 19.75 2.95
C ILE A 342 4.70 19.93 1.66
N ASN A 343 4.18 20.68 0.67
CA ASN A 343 4.89 20.93 -0.58
C ASN A 343 6.19 21.72 -0.39
N LYS A 344 6.22 22.67 0.56
CA LYS A 344 7.40 23.49 0.88
C LYS A 344 8.65 22.63 1.15
N TYR A 345 8.48 21.49 1.80
CA TYR A 345 9.57 20.59 2.19
C TYR A 345 9.59 19.28 1.39
N GLY A 346 8.43 18.75 1.04
CA GLY A 346 8.29 17.40 0.53
C GLY A 346 8.42 17.24 -0.99
N LYS A 347 8.39 18.33 -1.78
CA LYS A 347 8.57 18.29 -3.24
C LYS A 347 9.98 17.93 -3.68
N GLU A 348 10.97 18.14 -2.80
CA GLU A 348 12.35 17.77 -3.08
C GLU A 348 12.45 16.28 -3.40
N ARG A 349 13.25 15.93 -4.40
CA ARG A 349 13.49 14.53 -4.77
C ARG A 349 14.55 13.92 -3.88
N GLY A 350 14.28 12.75 -3.40
CA GLY A 350 15.27 11.96 -2.70
C GLY A 350 16.02 10.97 -3.59
N GLU A 351 16.78 10.08 -2.98
CA GLU A 351 17.68 9.15 -3.64
C GLU A 351 16.99 8.16 -4.59
N ARG A 352 15.73 7.82 -4.31
CA ARG A 352 14.93 6.93 -5.15
C ARG A 352 14.32 7.61 -6.38
N GLY A 353 14.56 8.92 -6.55
CA GLY A 353 14.07 9.72 -7.67
C GLY A 353 12.62 10.20 -7.52
N LEU A 354 11.96 9.91 -6.40
CA LEU A 354 10.62 10.38 -6.06
C LEU A 354 10.69 11.65 -5.20
N PRO A 355 9.63 12.51 -5.21
CA PRO A 355 9.45 13.49 -4.16
C PRO A 355 9.45 12.80 -2.79
N LYS A 356 10.06 13.43 -1.79
CA LYS A 356 10.20 12.85 -0.45
C LYS A 356 8.84 12.60 0.20
N LEU A 357 7.98 13.62 0.22
CA LEU A 357 6.67 13.57 0.86
C LEU A 357 5.66 14.44 0.13
N LEU A 358 4.53 13.89 -0.28
CA LEU A 358 3.45 14.65 -0.89
C LEU A 358 2.10 14.38 -0.21
N PRO A 359 1.17 15.36 -0.21
CA PRO A 359 -0.19 15.12 0.24
C PRO A 359 -0.97 14.27 -0.78
N GLY A 360 -1.79 13.36 -0.28
CA GLY A 360 -2.83 12.67 -1.03
C GLY A 360 -4.19 13.20 -0.63
N LEU A 361 -5.20 13.11 -1.50
CA LEU A 361 -6.55 13.59 -1.22
C LEU A 361 -7.56 12.47 -1.27
N ASN A 362 -8.51 12.51 -0.34
CA ASN A 362 -9.68 11.63 -0.35
C ASN A 362 -10.95 12.46 -0.62
N PHE A 363 -11.76 11.98 -1.57
CA PHE A 363 -13.12 12.44 -1.82
C PHE A 363 -14.09 11.28 -1.62
N ILE A 364 -15.25 11.58 -1.04
CA ILE A 364 -16.33 10.61 -0.81
C ILE A 364 -17.61 11.11 -1.46
N ALA A 365 -18.16 10.34 -2.39
CA ALA A 365 -19.46 10.57 -2.98
C ALA A 365 -20.56 9.83 -2.19
N GLY A 366 -21.79 10.36 -2.21
CA GLY A 366 -22.94 9.84 -1.49
C GLY A 366 -23.08 10.38 -0.07
N LEU A 367 -22.33 11.40 0.30
CA LEU A 367 -22.47 12.10 1.58
C LEU A 367 -23.79 12.87 1.63
N ARG A 368 -24.29 13.15 2.83
CA ARG A 368 -25.52 13.94 3.03
C ARG A 368 -25.36 15.34 2.45
N GLY A 369 -26.40 15.83 1.79
CA GLY A 369 -26.37 17.16 1.18
C GLY A 369 -25.60 17.27 -0.14
N GLU A 370 -25.02 16.16 -0.63
CA GLU A 370 -24.34 16.13 -1.92
C GLU A 370 -25.31 16.41 -3.08
N THR A 371 -24.90 17.24 -4.02
CA THR A 371 -25.62 17.55 -5.26
C THR A 371 -24.64 17.47 -6.42
N ASP A 372 -25.13 17.64 -7.65
CA ASP A 372 -24.26 17.72 -8.83
C ASP A 372 -23.29 18.92 -8.75
N GLU A 373 -23.66 19.99 -8.03
CA GLU A 373 -22.83 21.16 -7.78
C GLU A 373 -21.64 20.84 -6.85
N SER A 374 -21.77 19.87 -5.96
CA SER A 374 -20.68 19.45 -5.07
C SER A 374 -19.44 19.00 -5.84
N TYR A 375 -19.63 18.37 -7.00
CA TYR A 375 -18.49 17.99 -7.87
C TYR A 375 -17.81 19.21 -8.48
N ARG A 376 -18.52 20.32 -8.69
CA ARG A 376 -17.93 21.57 -9.16
C ARG A 376 -17.07 22.21 -8.07
N TYR A 377 -17.53 22.27 -6.83
CA TYR A 377 -16.69 22.70 -5.70
C TYR A 377 -15.39 21.89 -5.59
N ASN A 378 -15.47 20.59 -5.78
CA ASN A 378 -14.29 19.72 -5.76
C ASN A 378 -13.33 20.02 -6.94
N GLN A 379 -13.86 20.31 -8.13
CA GLN A 379 -13.06 20.72 -9.30
C GLN A 379 -12.40 22.07 -9.08
N ASP A 380 -13.15 23.08 -8.62
CA ASP A 380 -12.65 24.43 -8.36
C ASP A 380 -11.49 24.42 -7.35
N LEU A 381 -11.59 23.57 -6.31
CA LEU A 381 -10.50 23.36 -5.36
C LEU A 381 -9.26 22.77 -6.04
N LEU A 382 -9.40 21.68 -6.80
CA LEU A 382 -8.27 21.04 -7.48
C LEU A 382 -7.63 21.98 -8.51
N ASP A 383 -8.42 22.77 -9.23
CA ASP A 383 -7.91 23.82 -10.12
C ASP A 383 -7.18 24.93 -9.37
N SER A 384 -7.63 25.29 -8.15
CA SER A 384 -6.92 26.27 -7.32
C SER A 384 -5.55 25.79 -6.88
N LEU A 385 -5.44 24.52 -6.46
CA LEU A 385 -4.17 23.88 -6.12
C LEU A 385 -3.21 23.85 -7.31
N LYS A 386 -3.72 23.47 -8.47
CA LYS A 386 -2.94 23.44 -9.72
C LYS A 386 -2.41 24.83 -10.10
N ARG A 387 -3.27 25.87 -10.03
CA ARG A 387 -2.85 27.26 -10.29
C ARG A 387 -1.82 27.77 -9.31
N ALA A 388 -1.84 27.30 -8.07
CA ALA A 388 -0.82 27.59 -7.06
C ALA A 388 0.48 26.79 -7.24
N GLY A 389 0.57 25.90 -8.24
CA GLY A 389 1.72 25.03 -8.48
C GLY A 389 1.93 23.98 -7.39
N LEU A 390 0.89 23.63 -6.64
CA LEU A 390 0.94 22.65 -5.56
C LEU A 390 0.74 21.24 -6.09
N TRP A 391 1.60 20.35 -5.65
CA TRP A 391 1.54 18.94 -6.02
C TRP A 391 0.72 18.15 -5.03
N VAL A 392 -0.18 17.34 -5.55
CA VAL A 392 -0.89 16.31 -4.83
C VAL A 392 -0.63 14.98 -5.51
N ARG A 393 -0.40 13.94 -4.72
CA ARG A 393 -0.18 12.62 -5.24
C ARG A 393 -1.26 11.68 -4.72
N ARG A 394 -1.93 10.97 -5.64
CA ARG A 394 -3.01 10.06 -5.35
C ARG A 394 -4.29 10.74 -4.84
N ILE A 395 -5.18 10.99 -5.76
CA ILE A 395 -6.55 11.41 -5.46
C ILE A 395 -7.44 10.17 -5.43
N ASN A 396 -7.93 9.84 -4.23
CA ASN A 396 -8.88 8.76 -4.04
C ASN A 396 -10.31 9.30 -4.11
N ILE A 397 -11.15 8.70 -4.93
CA ILE A 397 -12.56 9.03 -5.04
C ILE A 397 -13.36 7.77 -4.76
N ARG A 398 -13.99 7.73 -3.59
CA ARG A 398 -14.75 6.59 -3.08
C ARG A 398 -16.23 6.92 -3.02
N GLN A 399 -17.05 5.90 -2.79
CA GLN A 399 -18.47 6.03 -2.49
C GLN A 399 -18.72 5.55 -1.07
N VAL A 400 -19.61 6.23 -0.35
CA VAL A 400 -20.14 5.73 0.92
C VAL A 400 -21.52 5.15 0.68
N GLU A 401 -21.77 3.98 1.28
CA GLU A 401 -23.05 3.31 1.22
C GLU A 401 -23.56 3.05 2.63
N GLY A 402 -24.86 2.97 2.78
CA GLY A 402 -25.50 2.59 4.03
C GLY A 402 -26.59 3.55 4.49
N LYS A 403 -27.23 3.18 5.60
CA LYS A 403 -28.36 3.92 6.14
C LYS A 403 -27.95 5.34 6.54
N GLY A 404 -28.59 6.32 5.92
CA GLY A 404 -28.40 7.74 6.23
C GLY A 404 -27.42 8.46 5.30
N PHE A 405 -26.93 7.80 4.25
CA PHE A 405 -26.20 8.39 3.14
C PHE A 405 -27.08 8.46 1.89
N GLN A 406 -26.64 9.25 0.90
CA GLN A 406 -27.40 9.43 -0.34
C GLN A 406 -26.97 8.39 -1.38
N GLU A 407 -27.89 8.05 -2.27
CA GLU A 407 -27.55 7.32 -3.47
C GLU A 407 -26.75 8.22 -4.41
N VAL A 408 -25.61 7.71 -4.92
CA VAL A 408 -24.72 8.49 -5.77
C VAL A 408 -25.35 8.66 -7.16
N ASN A 409 -25.42 9.90 -7.65
CA ASN A 409 -25.73 10.16 -9.04
C ASN A 409 -24.57 9.73 -9.94
N GLU A 410 -24.68 8.54 -10.53
CA GLU A 410 -23.62 7.87 -11.28
C GLU A 410 -23.05 8.69 -12.43
N LYS A 411 -23.86 9.50 -13.12
CA LYS A 411 -23.41 10.25 -14.32
C LYS A 411 -22.48 11.40 -13.97
N PRO A 412 -22.80 12.34 -13.06
CA PRO A 412 -21.86 13.38 -12.59
C PRO A 412 -20.64 12.78 -11.90
N PHE A 413 -20.83 11.74 -11.08
CA PHE A 413 -19.74 11.05 -10.41
C PHE A 413 -18.69 10.48 -11.38
N LYS A 414 -19.13 9.77 -12.43
CA LYS A 414 -18.23 9.24 -13.47
C LYS A 414 -17.52 10.36 -14.23
N LYS A 415 -18.24 11.46 -14.54
CA LYS A 415 -17.64 12.64 -15.18
C LYS A 415 -16.56 13.28 -14.31
N PHE A 416 -16.83 13.45 -13.01
CA PHE A 416 -15.84 13.98 -12.06
C PHE A 416 -14.60 13.08 -11.98
N LYS A 417 -14.77 11.75 -11.85
CA LYS A 417 -13.64 10.81 -11.86
C LYS A 417 -12.81 10.85 -13.13
N GLN A 418 -13.45 11.01 -14.28
CA GLN A 418 -12.78 11.15 -15.57
C GLN A 418 -12.01 12.46 -15.64
N TRP A 419 -12.64 13.58 -15.26
CA TRP A 419 -12.04 14.89 -15.23
C TRP A 419 -10.79 14.92 -14.31
N VAL A 420 -10.88 14.39 -13.08
CA VAL A 420 -9.73 14.29 -12.17
C VAL A 420 -8.58 13.53 -12.83
N ARG A 421 -8.88 12.44 -13.51
CA ARG A 421 -7.85 11.65 -14.20
C ARG A 421 -7.17 12.41 -15.34
N GLU A 422 -7.95 13.13 -16.14
CA GLU A 422 -7.47 13.79 -17.35
C GLU A 422 -6.82 15.14 -17.05
N GLU A 423 -7.44 15.93 -16.17
CA GLU A 423 -7.05 17.32 -15.92
C GLU A 423 -6.12 17.49 -14.70
N VAL A 424 -6.07 16.50 -13.80
CA VAL A 424 -5.26 16.58 -12.57
C VAL A 424 -4.21 15.48 -12.51
N ASP A 425 -4.63 14.19 -12.41
CA ASP A 425 -3.69 13.07 -12.22
C ASP A 425 -2.63 12.98 -13.33
N THR A 426 -3.07 13.01 -14.60
CA THR A 426 -2.16 12.83 -15.74
C THR A 426 -1.20 14.01 -15.93
N PRO A 427 -1.63 15.29 -15.86
CA PRO A 427 -0.70 16.43 -15.92
C PRO A 427 0.31 16.42 -14.77
N LEU A 428 -0.14 16.23 -13.53
CA LEU A 428 0.76 16.17 -12.37
C LEU A 428 1.75 15.01 -12.46
N LEU A 429 1.32 13.85 -12.98
CA LEU A 429 2.21 12.71 -13.18
C LEU A 429 3.34 13.03 -14.17
N LYS A 430 3.03 13.75 -15.25
CA LYS A 430 4.02 14.20 -16.24
C LYS A 430 5.00 15.23 -15.66
N GLU A 431 4.51 16.15 -14.85
CA GLU A 431 5.32 17.15 -14.17
C GLU A 431 6.23 16.52 -13.10
N MET A 432 5.68 15.60 -12.29
CA MET A 432 6.44 14.88 -11.28
C MET A 432 7.48 13.93 -11.86
N PHE A 433 7.23 13.35 -13.02
CA PHE A 433 8.09 12.31 -13.62
C PHE A 433 8.33 12.59 -15.11
N PRO A 434 9.10 13.62 -15.46
CA PRO A 434 9.41 13.90 -16.86
C PRO A 434 10.13 12.73 -17.53
N ILE A 435 10.00 12.63 -18.86
CA ILE A 435 10.77 11.67 -19.66
C ILE A 435 12.26 11.91 -19.40
N GLY A 436 13.02 10.83 -19.24
CA GLY A 436 14.42 10.89 -18.83
C GLY A 436 14.67 10.86 -17.32
N GLN A 437 13.62 10.98 -16.49
CA GLN A 437 13.74 10.87 -15.03
C GLN A 437 14.19 9.47 -14.64
N ARG A 438 15.26 9.39 -13.85
CA ARG A 438 15.70 8.14 -13.21
C ARG A 438 14.88 7.83 -11.97
N LEU A 439 14.49 6.57 -11.82
CA LEU A 439 13.90 5.99 -10.63
C LEU A 439 14.72 4.76 -10.23
N ASN A 440 15.14 4.71 -8.97
CA ASN A 440 15.99 3.63 -8.45
C ASN A 440 15.15 2.58 -7.72
N ASP A 441 15.68 1.35 -7.63
CA ASP A 441 15.12 0.24 -6.85
C ASP A 441 13.68 -0.14 -7.21
N LEU A 442 13.35 -0.22 -8.49
CA LEU A 442 12.08 -0.78 -8.90
C LEU A 442 12.08 -2.30 -8.70
N TYR A 443 11.13 -2.77 -7.92
CA TYR A 443 10.90 -4.19 -7.69
C TYR A 443 9.88 -4.74 -8.69
N TRP A 444 10.25 -5.78 -9.43
CA TRP A 444 9.45 -6.39 -10.48
C TRP A 444 8.58 -7.52 -9.91
N GLU A 445 7.26 -7.39 -10.00
CA GLU A 445 6.32 -8.25 -9.27
C GLU A 445 5.39 -9.07 -10.14
N ALA A 446 4.99 -8.56 -11.29
CA ALA A 446 3.93 -9.17 -12.08
C ALA A 446 4.14 -9.00 -13.57
N HIS A 447 3.61 -9.99 -14.29
CA HIS A 447 3.47 -9.94 -15.74
C HIS A 447 2.05 -9.48 -16.08
N ASP A 448 1.92 -8.49 -16.98
CA ASP A 448 0.63 -7.94 -17.42
C ASP A 448 -0.36 -7.58 -16.29
N GLY A 449 -0.27 -6.40 -15.75
CA GLY A 449 -1.06 -5.86 -14.62
C GLY A 449 -2.61 -5.93 -14.73
N ARG A 450 -3.16 -6.85 -15.53
CA ARG A 450 -4.61 -7.05 -15.70
C ARG A 450 -5.19 -8.12 -14.81
N THR A 451 -4.36 -8.96 -14.21
CA THR A 451 -4.83 -10.19 -13.58
C THR A 451 -4.84 -10.08 -12.06
N ARG A 452 -5.99 -10.38 -11.47
CA ARG A 452 -6.17 -10.73 -10.06
C ARG A 452 -5.73 -12.18 -9.83
N LEU A 453 -4.61 -12.58 -10.43
CA LEU A 453 -4.17 -13.96 -10.33
C LEU A 453 -3.32 -14.16 -9.09
N PRO A 454 -3.44 -15.30 -8.43
CA PRO A 454 -2.53 -15.71 -7.38
C PRO A 454 -1.07 -15.69 -7.86
N ARG A 455 -0.13 -15.47 -6.94
CA ARG A 455 1.31 -15.35 -7.24
C ARG A 455 1.86 -16.48 -8.10
N HIS A 456 1.46 -17.74 -7.81
CA HIS A 456 1.93 -18.90 -8.57
C HIS A 456 1.51 -18.85 -10.05
N VAL A 457 0.27 -18.40 -10.32
CA VAL A 457 -0.23 -18.26 -11.70
C VAL A 457 0.50 -17.11 -12.41
N THR A 458 0.80 -16.03 -11.70
CA THR A 458 1.60 -14.91 -12.23
C THR A 458 3.01 -15.39 -12.60
N ASN A 459 3.64 -16.19 -11.76
CA ASN A 459 4.96 -16.78 -12.02
C ASN A 459 4.93 -17.77 -13.20
N GLU A 460 3.86 -18.57 -13.32
CA GLU A 460 3.67 -19.49 -14.44
C GLU A 460 3.52 -18.73 -15.77
N ILE A 461 2.73 -17.67 -15.80
CA ILE A 461 2.58 -16.78 -16.97
C ILE A 461 3.94 -16.19 -17.35
N HIS A 462 4.73 -15.76 -16.37
CA HIS A 462 6.06 -15.21 -16.62
C HIS A 462 7.01 -16.24 -17.23
N GLN A 463 7.01 -17.47 -16.73
CA GLN A 463 7.85 -18.56 -17.23
C GLN A 463 7.39 -19.09 -18.60
N ASN A 464 6.09 -19.05 -18.87
CA ASN A 464 5.47 -19.59 -20.08
C ASN A 464 4.53 -18.57 -20.76
N PRO A 465 5.04 -17.43 -21.23
CA PRO A 465 4.20 -16.33 -21.73
C PRO A 465 3.38 -16.70 -22.99
N SER A 466 3.79 -17.71 -23.73
CA SER A 466 3.08 -18.20 -24.94
C SER A 466 1.75 -18.89 -24.61
N ILE A 467 1.56 -19.38 -23.40
CA ILE A 467 0.33 -20.08 -22.98
C ILE A 467 -0.81 -19.09 -22.71
N TYR A 468 -0.48 -17.90 -22.19
CA TYR A 468 -1.45 -16.93 -21.70
C TYR A 468 -1.62 -15.69 -22.58
N GLY A 469 -1.08 -15.67 -23.79
CA GLY A 469 -1.23 -14.58 -24.75
C GLY A 469 -0.04 -13.64 -24.83
N LYS A 470 -0.23 -12.38 -25.17
CA LYS A 470 0.84 -11.46 -25.55
C LYS A 470 1.96 -11.36 -24.50
N PRO A 471 3.14 -11.94 -24.76
CA PRO A 471 4.29 -11.74 -23.91
C PRO A 471 4.75 -10.29 -23.99
N GLY A 472 5.23 -9.73 -22.91
CA GLY A 472 6.07 -8.57 -23.05
C GLY A 472 5.71 -7.34 -22.23
N LEU A 473 4.86 -7.42 -21.23
CA LEU A 473 4.71 -6.34 -20.28
C LEU A 473 5.08 -6.85 -18.89
N THR A 474 6.17 -6.35 -18.32
CA THR A 474 6.53 -6.58 -16.92
C THR A 474 6.19 -5.35 -16.11
N MET A 475 5.56 -5.56 -14.95
CA MET A 475 5.12 -4.50 -14.06
C MET A 475 5.93 -4.53 -12.78
N GLY A 476 6.36 -3.36 -12.36
CA GLY A 476 7.11 -3.18 -11.12
C GLY A 476 6.76 -1.88 -10.43
N ARG A 477 7.36 -1.67 -9.27
CA ARG A 477 7.20 -0.46 -8.46
C ARG A 477 8.30 -0.38 -7.41
N GLN A 478 8.55 0.79 -6.89
CA GLN A 478 9.32 0.92 -5.66
C GLN A 478 8.48 0.44 -4.48
N ILE A 479 9.08 -0.28 -3.53
CA ILE A 479 8.35 -0.75 -2.36
C ILE A 479 8.02 0.45 -1.47
N GLY A 480 6.75 0.55 -1.06
CA GLY A 480 6.25 1.65 -0.25
C GLY A 480 4.73 1.65 -0.15
N ALA A 481 4.17 2.50 0.72
CA ALA A 481 2.74 2.55 0.98
C ALA A 481 1.89 2.94 -0.24
N TYR A 482 2.41 3.86 -1.06
CA TYR A 482 1.70 4.37 -2.24
C TYR A 482 2.60 4.43 -3.47
N PRO A 483 3.07 3.28 -3.96
CA PRO A 483 3.99 3.22 -5.08
C PRO A 483 3.34 3.66 -6.39
N ILE A 484 4.17 4.10 -7.34
CA ILE A 484 3.76 4.31 -8.74
C ILE A 484 4.06 3.05 -9.53
N LEU A 485 3.07 2.58 -10.26
CA LEU A 485 3.21 1.44 -11.14
C LEU A 485 4.05 1.82 -12.37
N MET A 486 5.10 1.06 -12.63
CA MET A 486 5.95 1.15 -13.81
C MET A 486 5.74 -0.08 -14.68
N GLY A 487 5.58 0.12 -15.98
CA GLY A 487 5.55 -0.97 -16.97
C GLY A 487 6.70 -0.90 -17.94
N VAL A 488 7.28 -2.05 -18.29
CA VAL A 488 8.23 -2.20 -19.40
C VAL A 488 7.70 -3.18 -20.43
N ASN A 489 8.02 -2.96 -21.71
CA ASN A 489 7.47 -3.74 -22.83
C ASN A 489 8.25 -5.04 -23.13
N TYR A 490 8.99 -5.54 -22.15
CA TYR A 490 9.78 -6.78 -22.30
C TYR A 490 9.81 -7.53 -20.97
N HIS A 491 10.34 -8.74 -20.99
CA HIS A 491 10.46 -9.58 -19.81
C HIS A 491 11.64 -9.19 -18.93
N ILE A 492 11.34 -8.97 -17.66
CA ILE A 492 12.33 -8.88 -16.58
C ILE A 492 12.02 -10.02 -15.60
N PRO A 493 13.02 -10.72 -15.05
CA PRO A 493 12.82 -11.71 -14.01
C PRO A 493 12.05 -11.14 -12.84
N LEU A 494 10.98 -11.82 -12.42
CA LEU A 494 10.20 -11.38 -11.24
C LEU A 494 11.03 -11.54 -9.96
N GLU A 495 10.66 -10.77 -8.94
CA GLU A 495 11.35 -10.74 -7.63
C GLU A 495 12.81 -10.28 -7.74
N THR A 496 13.07 -9.42 -8.69
CA THR A 496 14.34 -8.70 -8.86
C THR A 496 14.10 -7.20 -8.82
N SER A 497 15.15 -6.43 -8.60
CA SER A 497 15.10 -4.97 -8.65
C SER A 497 16.06 -4.43 -9.70
N SER A 498 15.69 -3.30 -10.31
CA SER A 498 16.57 -2.54 -11.21
C SER A 498 16.21 -1.06 -11.19
N ASP A 499 17.16 -0.25 -11.62
CA ASP A 499 16.96 1.17 -11.88
C ASP A 499 16.39 1.37 -13.28
N VAL A 500 15.54 2.37 -13.44
CA VAL A 500 14.88 2.65 -14.72
C VAL A 500 14.90 4.13 -15.08
N ILE A 501 14.78 4.40 -16.37
CA ILE A 501 14.47 5.72 -16.91
C ILE A 501 13.01 5.76 -17.35
N VAL A 502 12.31 6.83 -16.99
CA VAL A 502 10.93 7.08 -17.44
C VAL A 502 10.93 7.39 -18.94
N THR A 503 10.16 6.63 -19.71
CA THR A 503 10.02 6.80 -21.16
C THR A 503 8.62 7.21 -21.60
N GLY A 504 7.64 7.18 -20.69
CA GLY A 504 6.27 7.58 -21.01
C GLY A 504 5.33 7.50 -19.82
N HIS A 505 4.07 7.90 -20.05
CA HIS A 505 3.05 8.04 -19.03
C HIS A 505 1.74 7.36 -19.44
N GLY A 506 1.16 6.59 -18.53
CA GLY A 506 -0.24 6.25 -18.52
C GLY A 506 -1.04 7.26 -17.70
N SER A 507 -2.32 7.00 -17.50
CA SER A 507 -3.18 7.88 -16.68
C SER A 507 -2.83 7.87 -15.18
N ARG A 508 -2.25 6.78 -14.68
CA ARG A 508 -1.83 6.57 -13.27
C ARG A 508 -0.62 5.64 -13.15
N SER A 509 0.15 5.50 -14.22
CA SER A 509 1.32 4.63 -14.28
C SER A 509 2.35 5.26 -15.18
N LEU A 510 3.58 4.77 -15.09
CA LEU A 510 4.68 5.15 -15.94
C LEU A 510 5.05 3.99 -16.87
N THR A 511 5.69 4.31 -17.97
CA THR A 511 6.47 3.35 -18.76
C THR A 511 7.93 3.71 -18.65
N GLY A 512 8.80 2.70 -18.71
CA GLY A 512 10.23 2.90 -18.53
C GLY A 512 11.07 1.86 -19.23
N ILE A 513 12.35 2.00 -19.07
CA ILE A 513 13.38 1.08 -19.54
C ILE A 513 14.48 0.97 -18.48
N GLU A 514 15.01 -0.23 -18.27
CA GLU A 514 16.12 -0.44 -17.32
C GLU A 514 17.39 0.33 -17.74
N ILE A 515 18.20 0.66 -16.75
CA ILE A 515 19.51 1.28 -16.93
C ILE A 515 20.59 0.20 -17.03
N GLY A 516 21.67 0.48 -17.76
CA GLY A 516 22.83 -0.41 -17.89
C GLY A 516 22.57 -1.62 -18.79
N LEU A 517 21.69 -1.47 -19.79
CA LEU A 517 21.44 -2.50 -20.78
C LEU A 517 22.61 -2.56 -21.80
N ASP A 518 23.20 -3.75 -21.98
CA ASP A 518 24.26 -3.94 -22.97
C ASP A 518 23.66 -4.13 -24.38
N PRO A 519 23.97 -3.23 -25.34
CA PRO A 519 23.46 -3.31 -26.70
C PRO A 519 23.90 -4.60 -27.42
N ASN A 520 24.93 -5.27 -26.96
CA ASN A 520 25.38 -6.54 -27.52
C ASN A 520 24.43 -7.70 -27.20
N VAL A 521 23.61 -7.57 -26.17
CA VAL A 521 22.64 -8.62 -25.76
C VAL A 521 21.19 -8.12 -25.73
N MET A 522 20.94 -6.82 -25.84
CA MET A 522 19.60 -6.25 -25.86
C MET A 522 18.70 -6.92 -26.91
N THR A 523 17.46 -7.16 -26.55
CA THR A 523 16.42 -7.62 -27.48
C THR A 523 15.90 -6.47 -28.35
N GLU A 524 15.31 -6.79 -29.49
CA GLU A 524 14.63 -5.80 -30.34
C GLU A 524 13.59 -5.00 -29.56
N ARG A 525 12.86 -5.63 -28.63
CA ARG A 525 11.86 -4.97 -27.79
C ARG A 525 12.49 -3.97 -26.82
N GLN A 526 13.65 -4.25 -26.27
CA GLN A 526 14.38 -3.32 -25.42
C GLN A 526 14.81 -2.09 -26.22
N PHE A 527 15.37 -2.27 -27.41
CA PHE A 527 15.68 -1.13 -28.31
C PHE A 527 14.44 -0.30 -28.63
N ARG A 528 13.31 -0.93 -28.97
CA ARG A 528 12.04 -0.25 -29.25
C ARG A 528 11.46 0.50 -28.04
N SER A 529 11.88 0.17 -26.84
CA SER A 529 11.46 0.88 -25.61
C SER A 529 12.20 2.18 -25.38
N ILE A 530 13.28 2.42 -26.15
CA ILE A 530 14.02 3.69 -26.12
C ILE A 530 13.26 4.71 -26.99
N PRO A 531 12.81 5.84 -26.45
CA PRO A 531 12.21 6.92 -27.24
C PRO A 531 13.12 7.36 -28.39
N GLY A 532 12.56 7.42 -29.59
CA GLY A 532 13.32 7.72 -30.82
C GLY A 532 13.76 6.50 -31.60
N ILE A 533 13.72 5.29 -31.03
CA ILE A 533 14.02 4.04 -31.75
C ILE A 533 12.71 3.32 -32.10
N GLY A 534 12.30 3.43 -33.36
CA GLY A 534 11.13 2.72 -33.89
C GLY A 534 11.45 1.29 -34.35
N ASP A 535 10.43 0.56 -34.80
CA ASP A 535 10.53 -0.84 -35.22
C ASP A 535 11.63 -1.10 -36.24
N LYS A 536 11.71 -0.26 -37.28
CA LYS A 536 12.72 -0.41 -38.33
C LYS A 536 14.14 -0.19 -37.82
N ALA A 537 14.32 0.82 -36.94
CA ALA A 537 15.61 1.12 -36.34
C ALA A 537 16.06 -0.02 -35.40
N ALA A 538 15.19 -0.48 -34.53
CA ALA A 538 15.48 -1.59 -33.62
C ALA A 538 15.87 -2.87 -34.40
N TRP A 539 15.12 -3.21 -35.44
CA TRP A 539 15.43 -4.35 -36.29
C TRP A 539 16.79 -4.16 -37.00
N LYS A 540 17.11 -2.96 -37.52
CA LYS A 540 18.38 -2.64 -38.17
C LYS A 540 19.56 -2.84 -37.21
N ILE A 541 19.43 -2.37 -35.94
CA ILE A 541 20.45 -2.55 -34.90
C ILE A 541 20.69 -4.05 -34.63
N VAL A 542 19.62 -4.82 -34.39
CA VAL A 542 19.74 -6.25 -34.09
C VAL A 542 20.31 -7.04 -35.28
N SER A 543 19.92 -6.69 -36.51
CA SER A 543 20.43 -7.33 -37.73
C SER A 543 21.91 -6.99 -37.97
N THR A 544 22.33 -5.75 -37.75
CA THR A 544 23.75 -5.32 -37.85
C THR A 544 24.59 -6.07 -36.81
N ARG A 545 24.08 -6.18 -35.56
CA ARG A 545 24.73 -6.98 -34.52
C ARG A 545 24.94 -8.43 -34.95
N ALA A 546 23.87 -9.08 -35.45
CA ALA A 546 23.97 -10.47 -35.90
C ALA A 546 24.98 -10.66 -37.04
N ASN A 547 24.99 -9.74 -38.00
CA ASN A 547 25.96 -9.77 -39.10
C ASN A 547 27.42 -9.60 -38.60
N ARG A 548 27.68 -8.67 -37.70
CA ARG A 548 29.02 -8.47 -37.12
C ARG A 548 29.51 -9.70 -36.34
N LEU A 549 28.64 -10.30 -35.52
CA LEU A 549 28.94 -11.54 -34.78
C LEU A 549 29.19 -12.73 -35.71
N SER A 550 28.54 -12.80 -36.87
CA SER A 550 28.78 -13.86 -37.87
C SER A 550 30.15 -13.71 -38.56
N MET A 551 30.65 -12.50 -38.65
CA MET A 551 31.97 -12.21 -39.24
C MET A 551 33.10 -12.37 -38.23
N ASN A 552 32.87 -12.05 -36.96
CA ASN A 552 33.86 -12.18 -35.89
C ASN A 552 33.14 -12.53 -34.57
N SER A 553 33.09 -13.81 -34.22
CA SER A 553 32.42 -14.31 -33.02
C SER A 553 33.20 -14.08 -31.71
N ASN A 554 34.45 -13.65 -31.79
CA ASN A 554 35.35 -13.50 -30.64
C ASN A 554 35.42 -12.06 -30.09
N SER A 555 34.71 -11.13 -30.71
CA SER A 555 34.66 -9.72 -30.30
C SER A 555 33.22 -9.28 -30.06
N PRO A 556 32.95 -8.31 -29.19
CA PRO A 556 31.60 -7.73 -29.08
C PRO A 556 31.20 -7.13 -30.45
N ALA A 557 29.90 -7.20 -30.76
CA ALA A 557 29.38 -6.65 -32.02
C ALA A 557 29.51 -5.11 -32.06
N PHE A 558 29.38 -4.48 -30.90
CA PHE A 558 29.51 -3.04 -30.71
C PHE A 558 30.54 -2.76 -29.61
N GLU A 559 31.50 -1.89 -29.90
CA GLU A 559 32.56 -1.53 -28.94
C GLU A 559 32.10 -0.49 -27.91
N ASN A 560 31.19 0.38 -28.29
CA ASN A 560 30.60 1.42 -27.44
C ASN A 560 29.23 1.84 -27.97
N ILE A 561 28.55 2.72 -27.24
CA ILE A 561 27.18 3.17 -27.60
C ILE A 561 27.17 3.92 -28.93
N HIS A 562 28.17 4.76 -29.23
CA HIS A 562 28.26 5.49 -30.50
C HIS A 562 28.37 4.53 -31.68
N ASP A 563 29.18 3.46 -31.55
CA ASP A 563 29.33 2.45 -32.58
C ASP A 563 28.01 1.75 -32.95
N VAL A 564 27.04 1.65 -32.01
CA VAL A 564 25.69 1.12 -32.31
C VAL A 564 24.99 1.98 -33.36
N PHE A 565 25.06 3.29 -33.21
CA PHE A 565 24.33 4.24 -34.05
C PHE A 565 25.06 4.55 -35.33
N ASP A 566 26.39 4.70 -35.28
CA ASP A 566 27.26 4.90 -36.44
C ASP A 566 27.19 3.71 -37.41
N ALA A 567 27.29 2.48 -36.89
CA ALA A 567 27.19 1.26 -37.69
C ALA A 567 25.82 1.05 -38.33
N THR A 568 24.80 1.68 -37.80
CA THR A 568 23.42 1.52 -38.29
C THR A 568 22.88 2.76 -39.00
N ASP A 569 23.66 3.84 -39.08
CA ASP A 569 23.21 5.12 -39.66
C ASP A 569 21.83 5.52 -39.09
N ILE A 570 21.74 5.51 -37.77
CA ILE A 570 20.55 5.92 -36.98
C ILE A 570 21.00 7.08 -36.10
N GLU A 571 20.19 8.14 -36.05
CA GLU A 571 20.41 9.24 -35.11
C GLU A 571 20.30 8.73 -33.68
N MET A 572 21.33 8.99 -32.86
CA MET A 572 21.37 8.54 -31.47
C MET A 572 20.41 9.38 -30.59
N PRO A 573 19.38 8.79 -29.98
CA PRO A 573 18.56 9.51 -29.02
C PRO A 573 19.36 9.89 -27.76
N GLU A 574 19.14 11.09 -27.22
CA GLU A 574 19.80 11.55 -25.99
C GLU A 574 19.65 10.55 -24.82
N ILE A 575 18.48 9.93 -24.70
CA ILE A 575 18.17 8.96 -23.65
C ILE A 575 18.98 7.66 -23.79
N ALA A 576 19.53 7.36 -24.97
CA ALA A 576 20.29 6.12 -25.20
C ALA A 576 21.51 6.01 -24.29
N THR A 577 22.20 7.13 -24.04
CA THR A 577 23.37 7.19 -23.14
C THR A 577 23.02 6.97 -21.66
N LEU A 578 21.77 7.18 -21.27
CA LEU A 578 21.29 6.93 -19.90
C LEU A 578 20.88 5.47 -19.70
N VAL A 579 20.54 4.77 -20.80
CA VAL A 579 19.95 3.43 -20.77
C VAL A 579 21.00 2.36 -21.05
N MET A 580 21.88 2.60 -22.02
CA MET A 580 22.82 1.58 -22.52
C MET A 580 24.20 1.70 -21.90
N GLU A 581 24.82 0.56 -21.67
CA GLU A 581 26.20 0.42 -21.22
C GLU A 581 26.83 -0.81 -21.91
N VAL A 582 27.89 -0.61 -22.66
CA VAL A 582 28.64 -1.73 -23.25
C VAL A 582 29.48 -2.38 -22.17
N ARG A 583 29.22 -3.66 -21.92
CA ARG A 583 29.98 -4.47 -20.95
C ARG A 583 31.09 -5.23 -21.68
N ASN A 584 32.32 -5.04 -21.23
CA ASN A 584 33.51 -5.72 -21.76
C ASN A 584 33.57 -7.18 -21.30
#